data_60b36977161726dd5a7ce8f9139ae577
#
_entry.id   60b36977161726dd5a7ce8f9139ae577
#
_cell.length_a   1.000
_cell.length_b   1.000
_cell.length_c   1.000
_cell.angle_alpha   90.00
_cell.angle_beta   90.00
_cell.angle_gamma   90.00
#
_symmetry.space_group_name_H-M   'P 1'
#
loop_
_entity.id
_entity.type
_entity.pdbx_description
1 polymer ?
#
loop_
_entity_poly.entity_id
_entity_poly.type
_entity_poly.pdbx_seq_one_letter_code
_entity_poly.pdbx_strand_id
1 'polypeptide(L)'
;MPDFERHSVVVTGATGNLGNAVVRAYLEAGAHVAIPVRETAKADALRESLGPLVGTDADPTLLVAEADLAERASMDAFVERVMRTWGRLDVLANLAGGFGTGPADDLERMRELWEQNVATVIVPTAACLVPMRARAYGRIVSVAAASALKGGRNTAGYAMAKGAVVRWTEALAAETKDQGITANAILPTTIDHPVNRANMPKADPKTWVQPQEAAALILFLTSREASGVTGTAIPLTART
;
A
#
# COMPACT_ATOMS: atom_id res chain seq x y z
N MET A 1 9.39 7.79 16.56
CA MET A 1 8.87 7.07 15.38
C MET A 1 9.75 5.87 15.14
N PRO A 2 9.26 4.78 14.54
CA PRO A 2 10.12 3.68 14.14
C PRO A 2 11.24 4.17 13.23
N ASP A 3 12.42 3.57 13.38
CA ASP A 3 13.60 3.90 12.59
C ASP A 3 13.60 3.06 11.30
N PHE A 4 13.65 3.73 10.16
CA PHE A 4 13.74 3.11 8.83
C PHE A 4 15.03 3.49 8.10
N GLU A 5 16.03 3.95 8.83
CA GLU A 5 17.27 4.39 8.21
C GLU A 5 17.80 3.35 7.21
N ARG A 6 17.94 3.76 5.94
CA ARG A 6 18.36 2.95 4.81
C ARG A 6 17.52 1.68 4.54
N HIS A 7 16.30 1.56 5.07
CA HIS A 7 15.39 0.54 4.59
C HIS A 7 14.88 0.92 3.20
N SER A 8 14.79 -0.06 2.31
CA SER A 8 14.18 0.14 0.99
C SER A 8 12.72 -0.26 1.02
N VAL A 9 11.85 0.68 0.73
CA VAL A 9 10.39 0.59 0.83
C VAL A 9 9.78 0.74 -0.56
N VAL A 10 8.95 -0.21 -0.98
CA VAL A 10 8.09 -0.04 -2.15
C VAL A 10 6.70 0.39 -1.70
N VAL A 11 6.19 1.47 -2.29
CA VAL A 11 4.86 2.00 -2.01
C VAL A 11 4.06 2.03 -3.30
N THR A 12 3.07 1.14 -3.46
CA THR A 12 2.14 1.21 -4.59
C THR A 12 1.05 2.25 -4.31
N GLY A 13 0.47 2.85 -5.36
CA GLY A 13 -0.55 3.89 -5.16
C GLY A 13 -0.02 5.19 -4.51
N ALA A 14 1.28 5.44 -4.59
CA ALA A 14 1.98 6.55 -3.95
C ALA A 14 1.47 7.94 -4.33
N THR A 15 0.96 8.12 -5.54
CA THR A 15 0.43 9.40 -6.04
C THR A 15 -0.98 9.74 -5.53
N GLY A 16 -1.63 8.80 -4.83
CA GLY A 16 -2.90 9.04 -4.15
C GLY A 16 -2.71 9.77 -2.81
N ASN A 17 -3.83 10.23 -2.22
CA ASN A 17 -3.80 11.00 -0.98
C ASN A 17 -3.16 10.24 0.20
N LEU A 18 -3.55 8.98 0.43
CA LEU A 18 -2.91 8.14 1.44
C LEU A 18 -1.46 7.84 1.08
N GLY A 19 -1.20 7.51 -0.20
CA GLY A 19 0.14 7.20 -0.68
C GLY A 19 1.13 8.34 -0.47
N ASN A 20 0.72 9.58 -0.72
CA ASN A 20 1.52 10.78 -0.47
C ASN A 20 1.93 10.89 1.01
N ALA A 21 0.97 10.71 1.93
CA ALA A 21 1.25 10.73 3.38
C ALA A 21 2.20 9.61 3.81
N VAL A 22 2.03 8.39 3.24
CA VAL A 22 2.88 7.23 3.55
C VAL A 22 4.30 7.41 3.01
N VAL A 23 4.45 7.86 1.76
CA VAL A 23 5.78 8.14 1.17
C VAL A 23 6.53 9.18 1.99
N ARG A 24 5.87 10.30 2.33
CA ARG A 24 6.46 11.33 3.18
C ARG A 24 6.91 10.77 4.53
N ALA A 25 6.05 10.02 5.21
CA ALA A 25 6.35 9.47 6.53
C ALA A 25 7.55 8.50 6.50
N TYR A 26 7.70 7.68 5.45
CA TYR A 26 8.89 6.83 5.30
C TYR A 26 10.16 7.61 5.03
N LEU A 27 10.11 8.61 4.15
CA LEU A 27 11.27 9.46 3.86
C LEU A 27 11.70 10.25 5.10
N GLU A 28 10.76 10.79 5.87
CA GLU A 28 11.03 11.48 7.15
C GLU A 28 11.62 10.53 8.23
N ALA A 29 11.32 9.23 8.13
CA ALA A 29 11.91 8.18 8.97
C ALA A 29 13.25 7.63 8.45
N GLY A 30 13.84 8.23 7.41
CA GLY A 30 15.15 7.87 6.86
C GLY A 30 15.14 6.72 5.85
N ALA A 31 13.97 6.29 5.39
CA ALA A 31 13.86 5.24 4.38
C ALA A 31 14.21 5.73 2.97
N HIS A 32 14.64 4.80 2.13
CA HIS A 32 14.61 4.93 0.67
C HIS A 32 13.27 4.43 0.15
N VAL A 33 12.56 5.20 -0.66
CA VAL A 33 11.22 4.87 -1.14
C VAL A 33 11.19 4.72 -2.66
N ALA A 34 10.70 3.58 -3.15
CA ALA A 34 10.47 3.34 -4.57
C ALA A 34 8.96 3.33 -4.85
N ILE A 35 8.55 4.06 -5.87
CA ILE A 35 7.15 4.16 -6.27
C ILE A 35 6.95 3.72 -7.72
N PRO A 36 6.22 2.61 -7.95
CA PRO A 36 5.78 2.24 -9.28
C PRO A 36 4.62 3.15 -9.71
N VAL A 37 4.70 3.69 -10.91
CA VAL A 37 3.67 4.56 -11.50
C VAL A 37 3.41 4.14 -12.94
N ARG A 38 2.21 4.40 -13.48
CA ARG A 38 1.93 4.14 -14.90
C ARG A 38 2.62 5.12 -15.82
N GLU A 39 2.84 6.33 -15.36
CA GLU A 39 3.47 7.44 -16.08
C GLU A 39 4.28 8.25 -15.07
N THR A 40 5.56 8.48 -15.32
CA THR A 40 6.45 9.17 -14.37
C THR A 40 5.99 10.59 -14.08
N ALA A 41 5.41 11.29 -15.05
CA ALA A 41 4.85 12.64 -14.87
C ALA A 41 3.79 12.72 -13.75
N LYS A 42 3.08 11.61 -13.45
CA LYS A 42 2.11 11.58 -12.33
C LYS A 42 2.75 11.71 -10.95
N ALA A 43 4.06 11.50 -10.87
CA ALA A 43 4.82 11.66 -9.62
C ALA A 43 5.42 13.07 -9.45
N ASP A 44 5.35 13.94 -10.43
CA ASP A 44 6.01 15.25 -10.37
C ASP A 44 5.45 16.12 -9.24
N ALA A 45 4.13 16.20 -9.09
CA ALA A 45 3.50 16.92 -7.98
C ALA A 45 3.88 16.33 -6.60
N LEU A 46 4.04 15.01 -6.52
CA LEU A 46 4.50 14.35 -5.31
C LEU A 46 5.96 14.73 -5.03
N ARG A 47 6.85 14.64 -6.01
CA ARG A 47 8.27 15.05 -5.88
C ARG A 47 8.40 16.49 -5.42
N GLU A 48 7.67 17.42 -6.04
CA GLU A 48 7.66 18.83 -5.67
C GLU A 48 7.20 19.00 -4.21
N SER A 49 6.14 18.32 -3.79
CA SER A 49 5.64 18.40 -2.42
C SER A 49 6.61 17.85 -1.37
N LEU A 50 7.45 16.88 -1.74
CA LEU A 50 8.45 16.27 -0.86
C LEU A 50 9.72 17.13 -0.71
N GLY A 51 10.01 17.97 -1.71
CA GLY A 51 11.16 18.91 -1.66
C GLY A 51 12.49 18.18 -1.39
N PRO A 52 13.26 18.61 -0.37
CA PRO A 52 14.60 18.05 -0.11
C PRO A 52 14.59 16.58 0.34
N LEU A 53 13.43 16.00 0.68
CA LEU A 53 13.33 14.61 1.11
C LEU A 53 13.62 13.61 -0.02
N VAL A 54 13.64 14.03 -1.27
CA VAL A 54 13.86 13.12 -2.43
C VAL A 54 15.33 12.74 -2.67
N GLY A 55 16.26 13.33 -1.92
CA GLY A 55 17.70 13.12 -2.09
C GLY A 55 18.25 13.81 -3.32
N THR A 56 19.40 13.34 -3.80
CA THR A 56 20.08 13.83 -5.00
C THR A 56 20.15 12.75 -6.08
N ASP A 57 20.54 13.10 -7.29
CA ASP A 57 20.72 12.11 -8.37
C ASP A 57 21.83 11.09 -8.04
N ALA A 58 22.83 11.47 -7.25
CA ALA A 58 23.91 10.59 -6.82
C ALA A 58 23.54 9.69 -5.66
N ASP A 59 22.61 10.13 -4.80
CA ASP A 59 22.11 9.38 -3.62
C ASP A 59 20.59 9.62 -3.49
N PRO A 60 19.80 8.97 -4.36
CA PRO A 60 18.36 9.17 -4.36
C PRO A 60 17.69 8.45 -3.19
N THR A 61 16.89 9.18 -2.44
CA THR A 61 16.01 8.60 -1.42
C THR A 61 14.62 8.28 -1.98
N LEU A 62 14.27 8.84 -3.15
CA LEU A 62 13.04 8.53 -3.88
C LEU A 62 13.37 8.02 -5.30
N LEU A 63 12.96 6.78 -5.58
CA LEU A 63 13.00 6.18 -6.91
C LEU A 63 11.60 6.17 -7.52
N VAL A 64 11.41 6.82 -8.65
CA VAL A 64 10.18 6.74 -9.45
C VAL A 64 10.46 5.97 -10.72
N ALA A 65 9.66 4.94 -10.99
CA ALA A 65 9.78 4.17 -12.22
C ALA A 65 8.41 3.73 -12.74
N GLU A 66 8.32 3.62 -14.06
CA GLU A 66 7.12 3.09 -14.70
C GLU A 66 6.99 1.60 -14.42
N ALA A 67 5.77 1.20 -13.99
CA ALA A 67 5.39 -0.20 -13.85
C ALA A 67 3.87 -0.35 -13.86
N ASP A 68 3.41 -1.44 -14.47
CA ASP A 68 2.04 -1.91 -14.34
C ASP A 68 1.95 -2.90 -13.16
N LEU A 69 1.13 -2.55 -12.18
CA LEU A 69 0.96 -3.35 -10.96
C LEU A 69 0.22 -4.68 -11.20
N ALA A 70 -0.49 -4.82 -12.32
CA ALA A 70 -1.17 -6.05 -12.68
C ALA A 70 -0.30 -7.01 -13.53
N GLU A 71 0.85 -6.51 -14.05
CA GLU A 71 1.74 -7.24 -14.93
C GLU A 71 3.00 -7.73 -14.18
N ARG A 72 3.14 -9.05 -14.06
CA ARG A 72 4.24 -9.66 -13.30
C ARG A 72 5.63 -9.27 -13.84
N ALA A 73 5.83 -9.33 -15.14
CA ALA A 73 7.12 -8.98 -15.75
C ALA A 73 7.48 -7.50 -15.52
N SER A 74 6.49 -6.61 -15.54
CA SER A 74 6.67 -5.20 -15.26
C SER A 74 7.11 -4.96 -13.80
N MET A 75 6.48 -5.66 -12.86
CA MET A 75 6.85 -5.56 -11.44
C MET A 75 8.19 -6.23 -11.13
N ASP A 76 8.55 -7.32 -11.81
CA ASP A 76 9.89 -7.94 -11.67
C ASP A 76 10.98 -6.96 -12.12
N ALA A 77 10.82 -6.30 -13.28
CA ALA A 77 11.77 -5.28 -13.77
C ALA A 77 11.85 -4.07 -12.81
N PHE A 78 10.73 -3.65 -12.22
CA PHE A 78 10.71 -2.59 -11.22
C PHE A 78 11.51 -2.99 -9.96
N VAL A 79 11.28 -4.19 -9.43
CA VAL A 79 12.00 -4.70 -8.25
C VAL A 79 13.50 -4.86 -8.54
N GLU A 80 13.88 -5.35 -9.72
CA GLU A 80 15.29 -5.38 -10.13
C GLU A 80 15.92 -3.99 -10.12
N ARG A 81 15.20 -2.95 -10.56
CA ARG A 81 15.68 -1.57 -10.50
C ARG A 81 15.89 -1.12 -9.06
N VAL A 82 14.96 -1.41 -8.14
CA VAL A 82 15.12 -1.13 -6.70
C VAL A 82 16.37 -1.83 -6.16
N MET A 83 16.56 -3.12 -6.47
CA MET A 83 17.71 -3.89 -6.03
C MET A 83 19.04 -3.36 -6.60
N ARG A 84 19.07 -2.90 -7.85
CA ARG A 84 20.27 -2.26 -8.44
C ARG A 84 20.59 -0.94 -7.75
N THR A 85 19.59 -0.17 -7.35
CA THR A 85 19.77 1.15 -6.74
C THR A 85 20.24 1.05 -5.29
N TRP A 86 19.65 0.18 -4.48
CA TRP A 86 19.90 0.15 -3.02
C TRP A 86 20.36 -1.20 -2.48
N GLY A 87 20.42 -2.25 -3.30
CA GLY A 87 20.91 -3.58 -2.90
C GLY A 87 19.99 -4.36 -1.97
N ARG A 88 18.82 -3.81 -1.62
CA ARG A 88 17.87 -4.40 -0.67
C ARG A 88 16.43 -3.99 -0.94
N LEU A 89 15.50 -4.82 -0.48
CA LEU A 89 14.08 -4.50 -0.40
C LEU A 89 13.52 -5.06 0.91
N ASP A 90 13.03 -4.20 1.78
CA ASP A 90 12.67 -4.53 3.15
C ASP A 90 11.16 -4.46 3.39
N VAL A 91 10.49 -3.50 2.75
CA VAL A 91 9.09 -3.20 2.99
C VAL A 91 8.31 -3.10 1.68
N LEU A 92 7.09 -3.64 1.68
CA LEU A 92 6.08 -3.40 0.66
C LEU A 92 4.81 -2.85 1.32
N ALA A 93 4.42 -1.65 0.93
CA ALA A 93 3.14 -1.04 1.27
C ALA A 93 2.21 -1.06 0.04
N ASN A 94 1.24 -1.96 0.02
CA ASN A 94 0.24 -2.09 -1.03
C ASN A 94 -0.93 -1.15 -0.76
N LEU A 95 -0.90 0.05 -1.37
CA LEU A 95 -1.94 1.07 -1.22
C LEU A 95 -2.76 1.27 -2.49
N ALA A 96 -2.30 0.73 -3.63
CA ALA A 96 -3.04 0.83 -4.88
C ALA A 96 -4.41 0.15 -4.77
N GLY A 97 -5.39 0.77 -5.37
CA GLY A 97 -6.76 0.30 -5.37
C GLY A 97 -7.74 1.46 -5.53
N GLY A 98 -9.02 1.15 -5.57
CA GLY A 98 -10.05 2.18 -5.72
C GLY A 98 -11.42 1.69 -5.24
N PHE A 99 -12.21 2.64 -4.75
CA PHE A 99 -13.61 2.38 -4.40
C PHE A 99 -14.45 2.28 -5.66
N GLY A 100 -15.45 1.39 -5.62
CA GLY A 100 -16.43 1.30 -6.69
C GLY A 100 -17.73 0.65 -6.22
N THR A 101 -18.81 1.05 -6.88
CA THR A 101 -20.15 0.52 -6.65
C THR A 101 -20.69 -0.10 -7.93
N GLY A 102 -21.66 -0.99 -7.79
CA GLY A 102 -22.37 -1.65 -8.86
C GLY A 102 -23.33 -2.71 -8.29
N PRO A 103 -24.36 -3.12 -9.04
CA PRO A 103 -25.23 -4.20 -8.63
C PRO A 103 -24.47 -5.54 -8.53
N ALA A 104 -24.99 -6.48 -7.74
CA ALA A 104 -24.31 -7.74 -7.44
C ALA A 104 -24.24 -8.73 -8.63
N ASP A 105 -24.96 -8.47 -9.69
CA ASP A 105 -24.99 -9.24 -10.94
C ASP A 105 -24.18 -8.59 -12.09
N ASP A 106 -23.55 -7.45 -11.83
CA ASP A 106 -22.63 -6.81 -12.80
C ASP A 106 -21.25 -7.49 -12.75
N LEU A 107 -21.11 -8.55 -13.54
CA LEU A 107 -19.88 -9.35 -13.57
C LEU A 107 -18.69 -8.62 -14.18
N GLU A 108 -18.92 -7.68 -15.08
CA GLU A 108 -17.85 -6.87 -15.67
C GLU A 108 -17.28 -5.92 -14.63
N ARG A 109 -18.15 -5.21 -13.91
CA ARG A 109 -17.74 -4.34 -12.80
C ARG A 109 -17.01 -5.10 -11.69
N MET A 110 -17.42 -6.35 -11.41
CA MET A 110 -16.71 -7.20 -10.46
C MET A 110 -15.29 -7.53 -10.92
N ARG A 111 -15.08 -7.84 -12.22
CA ARG A 111 -13.73 -8.08 -12.76
C ARG A 111 -12.85 -6.83 -12.65
N GLU A 112 -13.37 -5.67 -13.05
CA GLU A 112 -12.64 -4.40 -12.92
C GLU A 112 -12.20 -4.14 -11.47
N LEU A 113 -13.11 -4.33 -10.51
CA LEU A 113 -12.79 -4.13 -9.09
C LEU A 113 -11.80 -5.17 -8.54
N TRP A 114 -11.83 -6.40 -9.08
CA TRP A 114 -10.83 -7.42 -8.78
C TRP A 114 -9.44 -7.00 -9.28
N GLU A 115 -9.33 -6.65 -10.56
CA GLU A 115 -8.06 -6.20 -11.15
C GLU A 115 -7.52 -4.98 -10.41
N GLN A 116 -8.37 -4.01 -10.12
CA GLN A 116 -7.99 -2.78 -9.46
C GLN A 116 -7.56 -2.97 -8.00
N ASN A 117 -8.10 -3.95 -7.27
CA ASN A 117 -7.92 -4.06 -5.82
C ASN A 117 -7.23 -5.35 -5.36
N VAL A 118 -7.21 -6.40 -6.18
CA VAL A 118 -6.61 -7.70 -5.83
C VAL A 118 -5.35 -7.95 -6.63
N ALA A 119 -5.40 -7.86 -7.97
CA ALA A 119 -4.22 -8.05 -8.81
C ALA A 119 -3.11 -7.06 -8.44
N THR A 120 -3.45 -5.79 -8.20
CA THR A 120 -2.52 -4.73 -7.76
C THR A 120 -1.93 -4.93 -6.36
N VAL A 121 -2.36 -5.93 -5.61
CA VAL A 121 -1.76 -6.38 -4.34
C VAL A 121 -0.94 -7.64 -4.54
N ILE A 122 -1.51 -8.65 -5.20
CA ILE A 122 -0.89 -9.97 -5.35
C ILE A 122 0.38 -9.90 -6.22
N VAL A 123 0.30 -9.22 -7.36
CA VAL A 123 1.42 -9.18 -8.32
C VAL A 123 2.63 -8.44 -7.76
N PRO A 124 2.52 -7.21 -7.20
CA PRO A 124 3.65 -6.55 -6.55
C PRO A 124 4.22 -7.36 -5.39
N THR A 125 3.36 -8.00 -4.60
CA THR A 125 3.83 -8.83 -3.49
C THR A 125 4.63 -10.03 -3.99
N ALA A 126 4.17 -10.72 -5.02
CA ALA A 126 4.88 -11.85 -5.59
C ALA A 126 6.28 -11.48 -6.13
N ALA A 127 6.43 -10.28 -6.71
CA ALA A 127 7.73 -9.76 -7.15
C ALA A 127 8.64 -9.40 -5.96
N CYS A 128 8.12 -8.69 -4.96
CA CYS A 128 8.87 -8.26 -3.79
C CYS A 128 9.29 -9.42 -2.86
N LEU A 129 8.51 -10.50 -2.82
CA LEU A 129 8.85 -11.70 -2.02
C LEU A 129 10.17 -12.35 -2.44
N VAL A 130 10.59 -12.24 -3.70
CA VAL A 130 11.83 -12.85 -4.19
C VAL A 130 13.05 -12.34 -3.41
N PRO A 131 13.35 -11.03 -3.40
CA PRO A 131 14.47 -10.51 -2.62
C PRO A 131 14.24 -10.59 -1.10
N MET A 132 13.00 -10.49 -0.61
CA MET A 132 12.68 -10.62 0.82
C MET A 132 13.01 -12.03 1.33
N ARG A 133 12.65 -13.08 0.59
CA ARG A 133 12.99 -14.47 0.92
C ARG A 133 14.49 -14.73 0.91
N ALA A 134 15.21 -14.19 -0.09
CA ALA A 134 16.66 -14.32 -0.19
C ALA A 134 17.39 -13.72 1.03
N ARG A 135 16.79 -12.72 1.68
CA ARG A 135 17.35 -12.04 2.87
C ARG A 135 16.76 -12.53 4.19
N ALA A 136 15.79 -13.45 4.16
CA ALA A 136 15.00 -13.85 5.33
C ALA A 136 14.46 -12.66 6.14
N TYR A 137 14.02 -11.62 5.45
CA TYR A 137 13.45 -10.40 6.03
C TYR A 137 12.49 -9.73 5.05
N GLY A 138 11.30 -9.39 5.53
CA GLY A 138 10.31 -8.62 4.78
C GLY A 138 9.18 -8.14 5.68
N ARG A 139 8.62 -6.98 5.32
CA ARG A 139 7.45 -6.38 5.99
C ARG A 139 6.45 -5.99 4.93
N ILE A 140 5.27 -6.60 4.96
CA ILE A 140 4.22 -6.37 3.97
C ILE A 140 2.99 -5.85 4.68
N VAL A 141 2.46 -4.73 4.20
CA VAL A 141 1.17 -4.22 4.65
C VAL A 141 0.29 -3.93 3.44
N SER A 142 -0.97 -4.36 3.51
CA SER A 142 -1.95 -4.13 2.43
C SER A 142 -3.13 -3.31 2.94
N VAL A 143 -3.55 -2.32 2.16
CA VAL A 143 -4.75 -1.52 2.48
C VAL A 143 -5.98 -2.21 1.91
N ALA A 144 -6.73 -2.89 2.81
CA ALA A 144 -8.06 -3.37 2.52
C ALA A 144 -9.11 -2.25 2.75
N ALA A 145 -10.21 -2.53 3.40
CA ALA A 145 -11.21 -1.55 3.82
C ALA A 145 -12.15 -2.18 4.87
N ALA A 146 -12.84 -1.37 5.64
CA ALA A 146 -13.86 -1.86 6.58
C ALA A 146 -14.99 -2.67 5.90
N SER A 147 -15.25 -2.40 4.60
CA SER A 147 -16.18 -3.19 3.78
C SER A 147 -15.76 -4.65 3.57
N ALA A 148 -14.51 -5.02 3.85
CA ALA A 148 -14.06 -6.41 3.86
C ALA A 148 -14.72 -7.23 4.97
N LEU A 149 -15.13 -6.58 6.07
CA LEU A 149 -15.81 -7.22 7.21
C LEU A 149 -17.33 -7.25 7.05
N LYS A 150 -17.89 -6.21 6.40
CA LYS A 150 -19.33 -6.07 6.21
C LYS A 150 -19.62 -5.31 4.92
N GLY A 151 -20.15 -6.00 3.92
CA GLY A 151 -20.61 -5.40 2.69
C GLY A 151 -21.82 -4.49 2.88
N GLY A 152 -21.99 -3.52 2.00
CA GLY A 152 -23.13 -2.61 1.93
C GLY A 152 -23.90 -2.76 0.61
N ARG A 153 -24.98 -1.99 0.48
CA ARG A 153 -25.77 -1.95 -0.75
C ARG A 153 -24.87 -1.48 -1.93
N ASN A 154 -24.97 -2.17 -3.05
CA ASN A 154 -24.21 -1.90 -4.30
C ASN A 154 -22.68 -1.95 -4.14
N THR A 155 -22.16 -2.61 -3.10
CA THR A 155 -20.70 -2.73 -2.89
C THR A 155 -20.21 -4.18 -2.97
N ALA A 156 -21.00 -5.11 -3.53
CA ALA A 156 -20.67 -6.54 -3.54
C ALA A 156 -19.27 -6.80 -4.14
N GLY A 157 -18.99 -6.29 -5.33
CA GLY A 157 -17.68 -6.46 -5.97
C GLY A 157 -16.52 -5.85 -5.19
N TYR A 158 -16.70 -4.65 -4.63
CA TYR A 158 -15.68 -4.00 -3.80
C TYR A 158 -15.45 -4.73 -2.48
N ALA A 159 -16.51 -5.10 -1.77
CA ALA A 159 -16.43 -5.84 -0.52
C ALA A 159 -15.76 -7.21 -0.72
N MET A 160 -16.13 -7.91 -1.79
CA MET A 160 -15.49 -9.17 -2.20
C MET A 160 -14.00 -8.99 -2.46
N ALA A 161 -13.60 -7.99 -3.24
CA ALA A 161 -12.19 -7.73 -3.55
C ALA A 161 -11.39 -7.38 -2.29
N LYS A 162 -11.92 -6.51 -1.42
CA LYS A 162 -11.24 -6.15 -0.16
C LYS A 162 -11.25 -7.31 0.85
N GLY A 163 -12.28 -8.15 0.87
CA GLY A 163 -12.31 -9.40 1.63
C GLY A 163 -11.26 -10.41 1.14
N ALA A 164 -11.07 -10.52 -0.18
CA ALA A 164 -10.03 -11.36 -0.76
C ALA A 164 -8.63 -10.92 -0.32
N VAL A 165 -8.33 -9.60 -0.30
CA VAL A 165 -7.06 -9.07 0.19
C VAL A 165 -6.81 -9.49 1.65
N VAL A 166 -7.83 -9.43 2.51
CA VAL A 166 -7.70 -9.86 3.92
C VAL A 166 -7.34 -11.34 4.02
N ARG A 167 -8.14 -12.22 3.39
CA ARG A 167 -7.91 -13.67 3.45
C ARG A 167 -6.57 -14.08 2.83
N TRP A 168 -6.19 -13.43 1.73
CA TRP A 168 -4.91 -13.64 1.10
C TRP A 168 -3.73 -13.20 1.99
N THR A 169 -3.86 -12.07 2.68
CA THR A 169 -2.83 -11.59 3.63
C THR A 169 -2.64 -12.56 4.79
N GLU A 170 -3.71 -13.13 5.34
CA GLU A 170 -3.64 -14.15 6.39
C GLU A 170 -2.91 -15.42 5.92
N ALA A 171 -3.25 -15.91 4.71
CA ALA A 171 -2.58 -17.06 4.12
C ALA A 171 -1.09 -16.80 3.86
N LEU A 172 -0.77 -15.64 3.29
CA LEU A 172 0.60 -15.20 3.06
C LEU A 172 1.41 -15.16 4.36
N ALA A 173 0.85 -14.60 5.42
CA ALA A 173 1.50 -14.56 6.73
C ALA A 173 1.81 -15.96 7.27
N ALA A 174 0.88 -16.91 7.11
CA ALA A 174 1.09 -18.30 7.50
C ALA A 174 2.21 -18.99 6.70
N GLU A 175 2.32 -18.67 5.41
CA GLU A 175 3.37 -19.23 4.53
C GLU A 175 4.75 -18.64 4.78
N THR A 176 4.84 -17.40 5.27
CA THR A 176 6.11 -16.65 5.32
C THR A 176 6.65 -16.42 6.72
N LYS A 177 5.91 -16.77 7.77
CA LYS A 177 6.32 -16.54 9.18
C LYS A 177 7.69 -17.11 9.52
N ASP A 178 8.00 -18.31 9.02
CA ASP A 178 9.28 -18.99 9.27
C ASP A 178 10.42 -18.46 8.37
N GLN A 179 10.10 -17.51 7.49
CA GLN A 179 11.05 -16.85 6.59
C GLN A 179 11.42 -15.43 7.03
N GLY A 180 11.05 -15.04 8.26
CA GLY A 180 11.31 -13.69 8.79
C GLY A 180 10.47 -12.59 8.13
N ILE A 181 9.40 -12.96 7.42
CA ILE A 181 8.52 -12.03 6.70
C ILE A 181 7.18 -11.93 7.43
N THR A 182 6.71 -10.70 7.66
CA THR A 182 5.36 -10.45 8.20
C THR A 182 4.46 -9.86 7.12
N ALA A 183 3.18 -10.23 7.16
CA ALA A 183 2.16 -9.68 6.27
C ALA A 183 0.90 -9.32 7.08
N ASN A 184 0.46 -8.07 6.97
CA ASN A 184 -0.70 -7.54 7.70
C ASN A 184 -1.59 -6.73 6.76
N ALA A 185 -2.85 -6.54 7.14
CA ALA A 185 -3.78 -5.66 6.46
C ALA A 185 -4.31 -4.57 7.41
N ILE A 186 -4.55 -3.37 6.88
CA ILE A 186 -5.34 -2.35 7.57
C ILE A 186 -6.68 -2.16 6.87
N LEU A 187 -7.72 -1.91 7.65
CA LEU A 187 -9.10 -1.80 7.17
C LEU A 187 -9.67 -0.42 7.53
N PRO A 188 -9.26 0.63 6.82
CA PRO A 188 -9.81 1.95 7.08
C PRO A 188 -11.29 2.03 6.71
N THR A 189 -12.04 2.83 7.47
CA THR A 189 -13.31 3.40 7.05
C THR A 189 -13.06 4.52 6.02
N THR A 190 -13.82 5.57 6.00
CA THR A 190 -13.59 6.70 5.09
C THR A 190 -12.30 7.42 5.46
N ILE A 191 -11.37 7.47 4.52
CA ILE A 191 -10.16 8.30 4.65
C ILE A 191 -10.49 9.72 4.18
N ASP A 192 -10.03 10.73 4.91
CA ASP A 192 -10.20 12.11 4.52
C ASP A 192 -9.49 12.40 3.20
N HIS A 193 -10.26 12.81 2.21
CA HIS A 193 -9.79 13.09 0.86
C HIS A 193 -10.68 14.14 0.20
N PRO A 194 -10.15 15.08 -0.61
CA PRO A 194 -10.96 16.07 -1.29
C PRO A 194 -12.15 15.49 -2.09
N VAL A 195 -11.93 14.36 -2.78
CA VAL A 195 -12.99 13.65 -3.51
C VAL A 195 -14.08 13.13 -2.58
N ASN A 196 -13.71 12.57 -1.41
CA ASN A 196 -14.67 12.08 -0.42
C ASN A 196 -15.48 13.25 0.18
N ARG A 197 -14.83 14.39 0.45
CA ARG A 197 -15.51 15.61 0.90
C ARG A 197 -16.51 16.12 -0.14
N ALA A 198 -16.13 16.10 -1.43
CA ALA A 198 -17.03 16.49 -2.51
C ALA A 198 -18.24 15.53 -2.67
N ASN A 199 -18.01 14.24 -2.54
CA ASN A 199 -19.03 13.20 -2.68
C ASN A 199 -19.96 13.11 -1.45
N MET A 200 -19.50 13.54 -0.29
CA MET A 200 -20.23 13.48 0.99
C MET A 200 -20.28 14.83 1.69
N PRO A 201 -20.87 15.88 1.08
CA PRO A 201 -20.79 17.27 1.59
C PRO A 201 -21.52 17.48 2.93
N LYS A 202 -22.36 16.52 3.37
CA LYS A 202 -23.07 16.56 4.65
C LYS A 202 -22.34 15.82 5.77
N ALA A 203 -21.30 15.05 5.46
CA ALA A 203 -20.52 14.33 6.46
C ALA A 203 -19.50 15.27 7.11
N ASP A 204 -19.16 15.04 8.37
CA ASP A 204 -18.09 15.77 9.06
C ASP A 204 -16.74 15.07 8.81
N PRO A 205 -15.81 15.66 8.02
CA PRO A 205 -14.51 15.06 7.74
C PRO A 205 -13.62 14.88 8.99
N LYS A 206 -13.93 15.55 10.10
CA LYS A 206 -13.21 15.40 11.37
C LYS A 206 -13.42 14.00 11.99
N THR A 207 -14.50 13.31 11.61
CA THR A 207 -14.77 11.95 12.07
C THR A 207 -14.07 10.90 11.22
N TRP A 208 -13.49 11.26 10.07
CA TRP A 208 -12.84 10.33 9.16
C TRP A 208 -11.40 10.03 9.56
N VAL A 209 -10.89 8.91 9.03
CA VAL A 209 -9.47 8.55 9.17
C VAL A 209 -8.62 9.60 8.46
N GLN A 210 -7.67 10.18 9.18
CA GLN A 210 -6.70 11.07 8.55
C GLN A 210 -5.61 10.25 7.85
N PRO A 211 -5.11 10.67 6.67
CA PRO A 211 -4.04 9.95 5.99
C PRO A 211 -2.82 9.70 6.87
N GLN A 212 -2.48 10.64 7.76
CA GLN A 212 -1.36 10.52 8.68
C GLN A 212 -1.59 9.46 9.77
N GLU A 213 -2.83 9.22 10.20
CA GLU A 213 -3.18 8.16 11.15
C GLU A 213 -2.96 6.77 10.50
N ALA A 214 -3.39 6.62 9.24
CA ALA A 214 -3.16 5.41 8.49
C ALA A 214 -1.66 5.20 8.19
N ALA A 215 -0.94 6.26 7.82
CA ALA A 215 0.51 6.20 7.60
C ALA A 215 1.26 5.77 8.88
N ALA A 216 0.91 6.32 10.04
CA ALA A 216 1.53 5.94 11.32
C ALA A 216 1.32 4.45 11.65
N LEU A 217 0.12 3.92 11.41
CA LEU A 217 -0.16 2.49 11.60
C LEU A 217 0.62 1.62 10.60
N ILE A 218 0.72 2.03 9.34
CA ILE A 218 1.50 1.34 8.31
C ILE A 218 2.97 1.29 8.71
N LEU A 219 3.57 2.41 9.12
CA LEU A 219 4.95 2.46 9.59
C LEU A 219 5.16 1.54 10.80
N PHE A 220 4.27 1.58 11.79
CA PHE A 220 4.36 0.67 12.93
C PHE A 220 4.35 -0.80 12.50
N LEU A 221 3.38 -1.22 11.68
CA LEU A 221 3.24 -2.62 11.23
C LEU A 221 4.41 -3.12 10.39
N THR A 222 5.17 -2.21 9.77
CA THR A 222 6.33 -2.53 8.95
C THR A 222 7.66 -2.30 9.67
N SER A 223 7.62 -1.86 10.91
CA SER A 223 8.81 -1.66 11.75
C SER A 223 9.33 -2.98 12.34
N ARG A 224 10.51 -2.93 12.93
CA ARG A 224 11.10 -4.07 13.67
C ARG A 224 10.35 -4.36 14.96
N GLU A 225 9.79 -3.34 15.60
CA GLU A 225 9.01 -3.44 16.83
C GLU A 225 7.74 -4.27 16.64
N ALA A 226 7.18 -4.27 15.43
CA ALA A 226 6.01 -5.07 15.07
C ALA A 226 6.36 -6.48 14.56
N SER A 227 7.58 -6.99 14.76
CA SER A 227 8.02 -8.30 14.25
C SER A 227 7.17 -9.49 14.74
N GLY A 228 6.50 -9.36 15.86
CA GLY A 228 5.54 -10.35 16.38
C GLY A 228 4.12 -10.20 15.84
N VAL A 229 3.84 -9.19 15.00
CA VAL A 229 2.51 -8.93 14.44
C VAL A 229 2.47 -9.41 12.99
N THR A 230 1.76 -10.50 12.72
CA THR A 230 1.59 -11.02 11.37
C THR A 230 0.24 -11.72 11.22
N GLY A 231 -0.35 -11.69 10.02
CA GLY A 231 -1.64 -12.30 9.71
C GLY A 231 -2.82 -11.54 10.28
N THR A 232 -2.66 -10.27 10.67
CA THR A 232 -3.76 -9.49 11.23
C THR A 232 -4.43 -8.60 10.18
N ALA A 233 -5.72 -8.37 10.42
CA ALA A 233 -6.52 -7.39 9.69
C ALA A 233 -7.03 -6.36 10.71
N ILE A 234 -6.43 -5.18 10.72
CA ILE A 234 -6.63 -4.17 11.77
C ILE A 234 -7.64 -3.11 11.29
N PRO A 235 -8.83 -3.05 11.88
CA PRO A 235 -9.78 -1.97 11.60
C PRO A 235 -9.21 -0.61 12.02
N LEU A 236 -9.37 0.38 11.14
CA LEU A 236 -9.02 1.76 11.41
C LEU A 236 -10.29 2.62 11.21
N THR A 237 -11.03 2.80 12.29
CA THR A 237 -12.39 3.36 12.26
C THR A 237 -12.46 4.84 12.62
N ALA A 238 -11.33 5.43 12.99
CA ALA A 238 -11.23 6.81 13.48
C ALA A 238 -12.19 7.10 14.66
N ARG A 239 -13.06 8.10 14.46
CA ARG A 239 -13.97 8.59 15.52
C ARG A 239 -15.44 8.27 15.21
N THR A 240 -15.68 7.23 14.42
CA THR A 240 -17.05 6.78 14.03
C THR A 240 -17.46 5.53 14.78
#